data_3de45e28e35b17cb5f0690ab95e11dcc
#
_entry.id   3de45e28e35b17cb5f0690ab95e11dcc
#
_cell.length_a   1.000
_cell.length_b   1.000
_cell.length_c   1.000
_cell.angle_alpha   90.00
_cell.angle_beta   90.00
_cell.angle_gamma   90.00
#
_symmetry.space_group_name_H-M   'P 1'
#
loop_
_entity.id
_entity.type
_entity.pdbx_description
1 polymer ?
#
loop_
_entity_poly.entity_id
_entity_poly.type
_entity_poly.pdbx_seq_one_letter_code
_entity_poly.pdbx_strand_id
1 'polypeptide(L)'
;KKVTTKVTARTKKELKTKAQQAQFDFKANGSTRYKEVAIETYEELAISWWDSYKNTVKANTRNTQKGLLNNHVLPLFGEFKLDKLTTPLIQSMMNKLANSTNTGEVGAYLHYGKIHTLNKRILQYGVVLQVIPTNPANNVVLPRNTQKDKKAKVKHFNNDELKQFLTYLDSLDNSKYKNYYDITLYKFLLATGCRINEALALSWSDIDLDNSVVHITK
;
A
#
# COMPACT_ATOMS: atom_id res chain seq x y z
N LYS A 1 -12.84 10.63 -38.66
CA LYS A 1 -12.92 11.96 -38.00
C LYS A 1 -11.64 12.72 -38.26
N LYS A 2 -11.74 14.01 -38.69
CA LYS A 2 -10.57 14.87 -38.95
C LYS A 2 -9.95 15.28 -37.61
N VAL A 3 -8.67 15.00 -37.41
CA VAL A 3 -7.93 15.38 -36.20
C VAL A 3 -7.27 16.73 -36.45
N THR A 4 -7.53 17.73 -35.60
CA THR A 4 -6.98 19.07 -35.71
C THR A 4 -6.22 19.45 -34.44
N THR A 5 -5.07 20.11 -34.58
CA THR A 5 -4.27 20.64 -33.48
C THR A 5 -4.02 22.12 -33.74
N LYS A 6 -4.03 22.95 -32.69
CA LYS A 6 -3.73 24.37 -32.76
C LYS A 6 -2.27 24.61 -32.40
N VAL A 7 -1.52 25.24 -33.30
CA VAL A 7 -0.11 25.59 -33.09
C VAL A 7 0.00 27.13 -33.14
N THR A 8 0.70 27.72 -32.14
CA THR A 8 0.93 29.17 -32.07
C THR A 8 2.43 29.46 -32.05
N ALA A 9 2.83 30.52 -32.73
CA ALA A 9 4.21 31.01 -32.78
C ALA A 9 4.27 32.53 -32.99
N ARG A 10 5.40 33.11 -32.65
CA ARG A 10 5.62 34.57 -32.81
C ARG A 10 5.97 34.96 -34.24
N THR A 11 6.58 34.08 -35.01
CA THR A 11 6.98 34.33 -36.41
C THR A 11 6.42 33.25 -37.34
N LYS A 12 6.24 33.62 -38.63
CA LYS A 12 5.77 32.72 -39.68
C LYS A 12 6.71 31.53 -39.90
N LYS A 13 8.03 31.76 -39.77
CA LYS A 13 9.05 30.71 -39.89
C LYS A 13 8.94 29.71 -38.75
N GLU A 14 8.84 30.16 -37.53
CA GLU A 14 8.67 29.33 -36.34
C GLU A 14 7.33 28.57 -36.38
N LEU A 15 6.25 29.18 -36.86
CA LEU A 15 4.96 28.52 -37.03
C LEU A 15 5.05 27.33 -37.98
N LYS A 16 5.75 27.51 -39.14
CA LYS A 16 5.93 26.45 -40.12
C LYS A 16 6.73 25.27 -39.54
N THR A 17 7.81 25.57 -38.80
CA THR A 17 8.64 24.55 -38.15
C THR A 17 7.83 23.77 -37.09
N LYS A 18 7.11 24.48 -36.24
CA LYS A 18 6.26 23.86 -35.22
C LYS A 18 5.12 23.01 -35.82
N ALA A 19 4.54 23.47 -36.92
CA ALA A 19 3.50 22.72 -37.61
C ALA A 19 4.05 21.42 -38.23
N GLN A 20 5.23 21.49 -38.84
CA GLN A 20 5.91 20.29 -39.39
C GLN A 20 6.29 19.30 -38.30
N GLN A 21 6.82 19.81 -37.19
CA GLN A 21 7.12 18.96 -36.02
C GLN A 21 5.87 18.27 -35.47
N ALA A 22 4.78 19.01 -35.28
CA ALA A 22 3.52 18.45 -34.81
C ALA A 22 2.93 17.38 -35.77
N GLN A 23 3.12 17.56 -37.08
CA GLN A 23 2.72 16.55 -38.08
C GLN A 23 3.62 15.29 -38.01
N PHE A 24 4.92 15.49 -37.84
CA PHE A 24 5.86 14.40 -37.68
C PHE A 24 5.56 13.58 -36.42
N ASP A 25 5.42 14.25 -35.28
CA ASP A 25 5.09 13.64 -33.99
C ASP A 25 3.76 12.89 -34.05
N PHE A 26 2.75 13.44 -34.74
CA PHE A 26 1.45 12.79 -34.92
C PHE A 26 1.57 11.51 -35.75
N LYS A 27 2.38 11.52 -36.81
CA LYS A 27 2.63 10.32 -37.65
C LYS A 27 3.45 9.28 -36.89
N ALA A 28 4.50 9.72 -36.17
CA ALA A 28 5.33 8.83 -35.36
C ALA A 28 4.54 8.16 -34.26
N ASN A 29 3.51 8.84 -33.73
CA ASN A 29 2.60 8.33 -32.70
C ASN A 29 1.41 7.54 -33.31
N GLY A 30 1.59 6.87 -34.43
CA GLY A 30 0.56 6.03 -35.06
C GLY A 30 -0.69 6.78 -35.53
N SER A 31 -0.57 8.07 -35.83
CA SER A 31 -1.67 8.97 -36.24
C SER A 31 -2.79 9.10 -35.20
N THR A 32 -2.45 8.95 -33.91
CA THR A 32 -3.36 9.15 -32.79
C THR A 32 -2.94 10.37 -31.96
N ARG A 33 -3.89 11.00 -31.27
CA ARG A 33 -3.61 12.05 -30.25
C ARG A 33 -3.14 11.46 -28.91
N TYR A 34 -3.27 10.19 -28.75
CA TYR A 34 -2.82 9.52 -27.55
C TYR A 34 -1.29 9.54 -27.52
N LYS A 35 -0.72 10.31 -26.61
CA LYS A 35 0.71 10.21 -26.31
C LYS A 35 0.90 9.03 -25.39
N GLU A 36 1.60 8.05 -25.88
CA GLU A 36 2.15 7.02 -25.01
C GLU A 36 3.11 7.71 -24.04
N VAL A 37 2.81 7.67 -22.75
CA VAL A 37 3.72 8.19 -21.74
C VAL A 37 4.86 7.16 -21.68
N ALA A 38 6.02 7.53 -22.18
CA ALA A 38 7.20 6.70 -22.05
C ALA A 38 7.53 6.56 -20.58
N ILE A 39 7.38 5.36 -20.04
CA ILE A 39 7.76 5.01 -18.66
C ILE A 39 9.20 4.50 -18.73
N GLU A 40 10.15 5.28 -18.23
CA GLU A 40 11.57 4.95 -18.25
C GLU A 40 12.10 4.55 -16.86
N THR A 41 11.55 5.15 -15.81
CA THR A 41 11.98 4.95 -14.43
C THR A 41 11.02 4.08 -13.64
N TYR A 42 11.54 3.49 -12.56
CA TYR A 42 10.70 2.73 -11.65
C TYR A 42 9.65 3.60 -10.95
N GLU A 43 9.99 4.84 -10.60
CA GLU A 43 9.06 5.78 -9.97
C GLU A 43 7.85 6.07 -10.88
N GLU A 44 8.09 6.36 -12.15
CA GLU A 44 7.02 6.57 -13.13
C GLU A 44 6.11 5.35 -13.26
N LEU A 45 6.70 4.15 -13.31
CA LEU A 45 5.96 2.88 -13.31
C LEU A 45 5.14 2.71 -12.04
N ALA A 46 5.72 3.00 -10.88
CA ALA A 46 5.06 2.86 -9.59
C ALA A 46 3.89 3.84 -9.42
N ILE A 47 4.02 5.08 -9.92
CA ILE A 47 2.94 6.07 -9.94
C ILE A 47 1.80 5.60 -10.87
N SER A 48 2.13 5.15 -12.08
CA SER A 48 1.14 4.62 -13.03
C SER A 48 0.40 3.39 -12.45
N TRP A 49 1.15 2.48 -11.81
CA TRP A 49 0.57 1.34 -11.11
C TRP A 49 -0.35 1.78 -9.98
N TRP A 50 0.08 2.75 -9.16
CA TRP A 50 -0.70 3.26 -8.05
C TRP A 50 -2.02 3.87 -8.49
N ASP A 51 -2.02 4.64 -9.57
CA ASP A 51 -3.23 5.26 -10.11
C ASP A 51 -4.27 4.24 -10.56
N SER A 52 -3.81 3.11 -11.09
CA SER A 52 -4.68 1.98 -11.44
C SER A 52 -5.15 1.20 -10.21
N TYR A 53 -4.26 0.97 -9.24
CA TYR A 53 -4.51 0.11 -8.08
C TYR A 53 -5.35 0.77 -6.99
N LYS A 54 -5.16 2.07 -6.72
CA LYS A 54 -5.78 2.79 -5.58
C LYS A 54 -7.31 2.68 -5.52
N ASN A 55 -7.96 2.50 -6.67
CA ASN A 55 -9.42 2.43 -6.78
C ASN A 55 -9.97 0.99 -6.69
N THR A 56 -9.09 -0.02 -6.63
CA THR A 56 -9.48 -1.44 -6.54
C THR A 56 -9.56 -1.95 -5.11
N VAL A 57 -9.15 -1.14 -4.11
CA VAL A 57 -9.01 -1.56 -2.72
C VAL A 57 -9.72 -0.62 -1.74
N LYS A 58 -10.07 -1.15 -0.56
CA LYS A 58 -10.66 -0.39 0.55
C LYS A 58 -9.69 0.67 1.08
N ALA A 59 -10.23 1.74 1.69
CA ALA A 59 -9.47 2.90 2.20
C ALA A 59 -8.29 2.51 3.11
N ASN A 60 -8.48 1.61 4.06
CA ASN A 60 -7.42 1.17 4.98
C ASN A 60 -6.27 0.46 4.24
N THR A 61 -6.59 -0.40 3.27
CA THR A 61 -5.59 -1.06 2.43
C THR A 61 -4.83 -0.03 1.58
N ARG A 62 -5.55 0.95 1.01
CA ARG A 62 -4.99 2.05 0.24
C ARG A 62 -3.95 2.82 1.05
N ASN A 63 -4.31 3.25 2.27
CA ASN A 63 -3.41 4.01 3.14
C ASN A 63 -2.17 3.20 3.51
N THR A 64 -2.33 1.92 3.88
CA THR A 64 -1.22 1.03 4.21
C THR A 64 -0.28 0.81 3.03
N GLN A 65 -0.84 0.56 1.83
CA GLN A 65 -0.04 0.32 0.62
C GLN A 65 0.66 1.60 0.16
N LYS A 66 0.01 2.76 0.26
CA LYS A 66 0.62 4.06 -0.04
C LYS A 66 1.80 4.37 0.89
N GLY A 67 1.63 4.12 2.19
CA GLY A 67 2.71 4.26 3.16
C GLY A 67 3.90 3.34 2.85
N LEU A 68 3.64 2.07 2.52
CA LEU A 68 4.68 1.12 2.14
C LEU A 68 5.40 1.55 0.86
N LEU A 69 4.66 2.03 -0.14
CA LEU A 69 5.21 2.52 -1.40
C LEU A 69 6.15 3.71 -1.17
N ASN A 70 5.64 4.76 -0.51
CA ASN A 70 6.37 6.02 -0.35
C ASN A 70 7.55 5.92 0.61
N ASN A 71 7.39 5.18 1.71
CA ASN A 71 8.40 5.16 2.77
C ASN A 71 9.47 4.08 2.59
N HIS A 72 9.21 3.05 1.77
CA HIS A 72 10.12 1.91 1.65
C HIS A 72 10.44 1.51 0.21
N VAL A 73 9.46 1.49 -0.69
CA VAL A 73 9.69 0.98 -2.05
C VAL A 73 10.32 2.04 -2.94
N LEU A 74 9.77 3.25 -2.99
CA LEU A 74 10.32 4.35 -3.79
C LEU A 74 11.74 4.77 -3.36
N PRO A 75 12.07 4.90 -2.07
CA PRO A 75 13.45 5.19 -1.66
C PRO A 75 14.46 4.13 -2.08
N LEU A 76 14.03 2.87 -2.26
CA LEU A 76 14.91 1.77 -2.68
C LEU A 76 15.06 1.64 -4.19
N PHE A 77 13.99 1.86 -4.94
CA PHE A 77 13.93 1.51 -6.36
C PHE A 77 13.61 2.69 -7.28
N GLY A 78 13.06 3.79 -6.75
CA GLY A 78 12.47 4.88 -7.54
C GLY A 78 13.37 5.46 -8.61
N GLU A 79 14.62 5.75 -8.27
CA GLU A 79 15.59 6.39 -9.16
C GLU A 79 16.13 5.47 -10.27
N PHE A 80 15.92 4.16 -10.17
CA PHE A 80 16.44 3.24 -11.16
C PHE A 80 15.66 3.31 -12.47
N LYS A 81 16.40 3.31 -13.58
CA LYS A 81 15.81 3.03 -14.89
C LYS A 81 15.36 1.57 -14.95
N LEU A 82 14.24 1.31 -15.63
CA LEU A 82 13.64 -0.03 -15.68
C LEU A 82 14.58 -1.07 -16.31
N ASP A 83 15.38 -0.68 -17.29
CA ASP A 83 16.37 -1.55 -17.94
C ASP A 83 17.54 -1.96 -17.04
N LYS A 84 17.78 -1.21 -15.94
CA LYS A 84 18.83 -1.49 -14.95
C LYS A 84 18.34 -2.33 -13.79
N LEU A 85 17.04 -2.49 -13.60
CA LEU A 85 16.46 -3.33 -12.56
C LEU A 85 16.57 -4.81 -12.93
N THR A 86 17.68 -5.41 -12.56
CA THR A 86 17.95 -6.83 -12.79
C THR A 86 17.66 -7.67 -11.56
N THR A 87 17.41 -8.98 -11.75
CA THR A 87 17.21 -9.92 -10.63
C THR A 87 18.37 -9.91 -9.61
N PRO A 88 19.67 -9.91 -10.02
CA PRO A 88 20.77 -9.81 -9.07
C PRO A 88 20.77 -8.52 -8.25
N LEU A 89 20.40 -7.39 -8.84
CA LEU A 89 20.30 -6.12 -8.13
C LEU A 89 19.22 -6.16 -7.06
N ILE A 90 18.02 -6.62 -7.42
CA ILE A 90 16.90 -6.77 -6.48
C ILE A 90 17.26 -7.77 -5.38
N GLN A 91 17.90 -8.90 -5.72
CA GLN A 91 18.37 -9.88 -4.74
C GLN A 91 19.34 -9.26 -3.74
N SER A 92 20.31 -8.48 -4.21
CA SER A 92 21.28 -7.79 -3.34
C SER A 92 20.59 -6.83 -2.36
N MET A 93 19.61 -6.06 -2.85
CA MET A 93 18.82 -5.15 -2.01
C MET A 93 18.00 -5.91 -0.95
N MET A 94 17.35 -7.01 -1.34
CA MET A 94 16.59 -7.83 -0.40
C MET A 94 17.50 -8.48 0.65
N ASN A 95 18.70 -8.92 0.26
CA ASN A 95 19.69 -9.46 1.20
C ASN A 95 20.16 -8.40 2.22
N LYS A 96 20.40 -7.16 1.78
CA LYS A 96 20.78 -6.05 2.67
C LYS A 96 19.66 -5.76 3.68
N LEU A 97 18.39 -5.66 3.23
CA LEU A 97 17.25 -5.45 4.11
C LEU A 97 17.05 -6.59 5.10
N ALA A 98 17.25 -7.84 4.66
CA ALA A 98 17.14 -8.99 5.52
C ALA A 98 18.25 -9.01 6.59
N ASN A 99 19.49 -8.65 6.21
CA ASN A 99 20.61 -8.57 7.14
C ASN A 99 20.38 -7.50 8.20
N SER A 100 20.05 -6.26 7.82
CA SER A 100 19.67 -5.18 8.76
C SER A 100 18.59 -5.63 9.73
N THR A 101 17.54 -6.29 9.23
CA THR A 101 16.44 -6.79 10.05
C THR A 101 16.90 -7.89 11.01
N ASN A 102 17.67 -8.86 10.52
CA ASN A 102 18.10 -10.02 11.32
C ASN A 102 19.16 -9.65 12.37
N THR A 103 20.00 -8.65 12.12
CA THR A 103 20.93 -8.08 13.10
C THR A 103 20.29 -7.18 14.13
N GLY A 104 19.04 -6.75 13.90
CA GLY A 104 18.31 -5.87 14.81
C GLY A 104 18.76 -4.42 14.74
N GLU A 105 19.22 -3.97 13.58
CA GLU A 105 19.63 -2.60 13.33
C GLU A 105 18.51 -1.61 13.62
N VAL A 106 18.82 -0.48 14.23
CA VAL A 106 17.85 0.57 14.55
C VAL A 106 17.23 1.11 13.25
N GLY A 107 15.92 1.12 13.18
CA GLY A 107 15.18 1.55 11.98
C GLY A 107 15.00 0.48 10.91
N ALA A 108 15.53 -0.74 11.10
CA ALA A 108 15.34 -1.84 10.15
C ALA A 108 13.84 -2.23 10.03
N TYR A 109 13.38 -2.39 8.79
CA TYR A 109 11.98 -2.73 8.54
C TYR A 109 11.73 -4.24 8.63
N LEU A 110 11.11 -4.67 9.73
CA LEU A 110 10.85 -6.08 10.06
C LEU A 110 10.13 -6.86 8.94
N HIS A 111 9.33 -6.19 8.13
CA HIS A 111 8.49 -6.83 7.12
C HIS A 111 9.01 -6.64 5.69
N TYR A 112 10.32 -6.74 5.45
CA TYR A 112 10.91 -6.56 4.11
C TYR A 112 10.28 -7.44 3.02
N GLY A 113 9.71 -8.60 3.37
CA GLY A 113 8.93 -9.40 2.43
C GLY A 113 7.71 -8.69 1.85
N LYS A 114 7.11 -7.71 2.57
CA LYS A 114 6.03 -6.87 2.05
C LYS A 114 6.55 -5.90 0.99
N ILE A 115 7.77 -5.36 1.19
CA ILE A 115 8.46 -4.52 0.20
C ILE A 115 8.64 -5.30 -1.09
N HIS A 116 9.19 -6.53 -1.00
CA HIS A 116 9.37 -7.38 -2.17
C HIS A 116 8.05 -7.71 -2.87
N THR A 117 7.00 -8.06 -2.11
CA THR A 117 5.68 -8.37 -2.67
C THR A 117 5.11 -7.19 -3.45
N LEU A 118 5.25 -5.97 -2.91
CA LEU A 118 4.78 -4.76 -3.58
C LEU A 118 5.61 -4.46 -4.83
N ASN A 119 6.95 -4.54 -4.73
CA ASN A 119 7.87 -4.39 -5.85
C ASN A 119 7.53 -5.36 -7.00
N LYS A 120 7.32 -6.65 -6.66
CA LYS A 120 6.92 -7.67 -7.63
C LYS A 120 5.62 -7.32 -8.38
N ARG A 121 4.63 -6.74 -7.68
CA ARG A 121 3.36 -6.31 -8.29
C ARG A 121 3.55 -5.13 -9.23
N ILE A 122 4.36 -4.14 -8.84
CA ILE A 122 4.66 -2.97 -9.68
C ILE A 122 5.39 -3.39 -10.96
N LEU A 123 6.42 -4.22 -10.83
CA LEU A 123 7.15 -4.74 -11.99
C LEU A 123 6.28 -5.65 -12.88
N GLN A 124 5.36 -6.42 -12.29
CA GLN A 124 4.40 -7.20 -13.07
C GLN A 124 3.47 -6.31 -13.88
N TYR A 125 3.07 -5.17 -13.34
CA TYR A 125 2.31 -4.18 -14.08
C TYR A 125 3.13 -3.60 -15.27
N GLY A 126 4.44 -3.40 -15.09
CA GLY A 126 5.34 -3.02 -16.17
C GLY A 126 5.40 -4.05 -17.32
N VAL A 127 5.32 -5.34 -16.99
CA VAL A 127 5.20 -6.41 -17.99
C VAL A 127 3.85 -6.33 -18.73
N VAL A 128 2.76 -6.07 -18.01
CA VAL A 128 1.42 -5.89 -18.61
C VAL A 128 1.39 -4.70 -19.56
N LEU A 129 2.05 -3.60 -19.20
CA LEU A 129 2.20 -2.41 -20.04
C LEU A 129 3.24 -2.59 -21.18
N GLN A 130 3.93 -3.73 -21.25
CA GLN A 130 4.98 -4.02 -22.21
C GLN A 130 6.19 -3.06 -22.17
N VAL A 131 6.39 -2.34 -21.04
CA VAL A 131 7.56 -1.47 -20.82
C VAL A 131 8.80 -2.26 -20.36
N ILE A 132 8.60 -3.46 -19.80
CA ILE A 132 9.66 -4.45 -19.55
C ILE A 132 9.22 -5.82 -20.06
N PRO A 133 10.16 -6.62 -20.61
CA PRO A 133 9.81 -7.91 -21.21
C PRO A 133 9.47 -8.98 -20.19
N THR A 134 10.09 -8.95 -19.02
CA THR A 134 9.91 -9.93 -17.95
C THR A 134 10.01 -9.25 -16.59
N ASN A 135 9.43 -9.87 -15.56
CA ASN A 135 9.49 -9.33 -14.21
C ASN A 135 10.76 -9.84 -13.50
N PRO A 136 11.77 -8.98 -13.25
CA PRO A 136 13.02 -9.38 -12.62
C PRO A 136 12.88 -9.75 -11.13
N ALA A 137 11.76 -9.42 -10.49
CA ALA A 137 11.49 -9.80 -9.09
C ALA A 137 10.91 -11.21 -8.92
N ASN A 138 10.56 -11.92 -10.01
CA ASN A 138 9.92 -13.23 -9.90
C ASN A 138 10.84 -14.29 -9.28
N ASN A 139 12.12 -14.27 -9.63
CA ASN A 139 13.10 -15.28 -9.24
C ASN A 139 13.96 -14.86 -8.04
N VAL A 140 13.58 -13.79 -7.35
CA VAL A 140 14.29 -13.33 -6.15
C VAL A 140 13.95 -14.25 -4.97
N VAL A 141 14.98 -14.79 -4.33
CA VAL A 141 14.86 -15.61 -3.13
C VAL A 141 14.90 -14.73 -1.90
N LEU A 142 13.83 -14.73 -1.12
CA LEU A 142 13.79 -13.95 0.12
C LEU A 142 14.52 -14.70 1.24
N PRO A 143 15.52 -14.09 1.89
CA PRO A 143 16.14 -14.67 3.07
C PRO A 143 15.12 -14.89 4.19
N ARG A 144 15.36 -15.88 5.05
CA ARG A 144 14.52 -16.17 6.21
C ARG A 144 14.58 -15.00 7.21
N ASN A 145 13.43 -14.59 7.71
CA ASN A 145 13.32 -13.56 8.73
C ASN A 145 13.35 -14.19 10.13
N THR A 146 14.52 -14.24 10.76
CA THR A 146 14.73 -14.85 12.07
C THR A 146 14.10 -14.05 13.22
N GLN A 147 13.85 -12.75 13.04
CA GLN A 147 13.18 -11.93 14.07
C GLN A 147 11.67 -12.23 14.15
N LYS A 148 11.05 -12.64 13.05
CA LYS A 148 9.64 -13.08 13.06
C LYS A 148 9.46 -14.43 13.77
N ASP A 149 10.48 -15.26 13.73
CA ASP A 149 10.44 -16.60 14.35
C ASP A 149 10.53 -16.54 15.90
N LYS A 150 10.92 -15.38 16.46
CA LYS A 150 10.68 -15.12 17.88
C LYS A 150 9.17 -15.06 18.05
N LYS A 151 8.54 -16.22 18.34
CA LYS A 151 7.11 -16.37 18.55
C LYS A 151 6.64 -15.18 19.39
N ALA A 152 5.84 -14.31 18.80
CA ALA A 152 5.11 -13.34 19.58
C ALA A 152 4.33 -14.15 20.63
N LYS A 153 4.74 -14.07 21.90
CA LYS A 153 3.95 -14.66 22.98
C LYS A 153 2.55 -14.10 22.79
N VAL A 154 1.59 -15.00 22.60
CA VAL A 154 0.18 -14.61 22.53
C VAL A 154 -0.08 -13.89 23.84
N LYS A 155 -0.22 -12.56 23.73
CA LYS A 155 -0.53 -11.75 24.90
C LYS A 155 -2.02 -11.93 25.17
N HIS A 156 -2.34 -12.71 26.17
CA HIS A 156 -3.67 -12.80 26.75
C HIS A 156 -3.57 -12.42 28.22
N PHE A 157 -4.62 -11.85 28.75
CA PHE A 157 -4.71 -11.62 30.19
C PHE A 157 -4.85 -12.97 30.91
N ASN A 158 -4.07 -13.18 31.95
CA ASN A 158 -4.41 -14.17 32.96
C ASN A 158 -5.57 -13.67 33.83
N ASN A 159 -6.09 -14.52 34.73
CA ASN A 159 -7.25 -14.15 35.54
C ASN A 159 -7.00 -12.94 36.45
N ASP A 160 -5.79 -12.81 36.98
CA ASP A 160 -5.44 -11.71 37.86
C ASP A 160 -5.27 -10.39 37.06
N GLU A 161 -4.61 -10.44 35.93
CA GLU A 161 -4.47 -9.31 35.02
C GLU A 161 -5.84 -8.85 34.49
N LEU A 162 -6.73 -9.79 34.15
CA LEU A 162 -8.09 -9.47 33.72
C LEU A 162 -8.87 -8.80 34.84
N LYS A 163 -8.77 -9.29 36.07
CA LYS A 163 -9.40 -8.68 37.26
C LYS A 163 -8.88 -7.27 37.50
N GLN A 164 -7.57 -7.07 37.44
CA GLN A 164 -6.97 -5.73 37.56
C GLN A 164 -7.46 -4.78 36.47
N PHE A 165 -7.53 -5.25 35.23
CA PHE A 165 -8.02 -4.45 34.11
C PHE A 165 -9.49 -4.05 34.31
N LEU A 166 -10.36 -4.97 34.73
CA LEU A 166 -11.76 -4.65 35.00
C LEU A 166 -11.91 -3.68 36.17
N THR A 167 -11.14 -3.87 37.25
CA THR A 167 -11.12 -2.95 38.37
C THR A 167 -10.68 -1.54 37.94
N TYR A 168 -9.69 -1.44 37.09
CA TYR A 168 -9.27 -0.15 36.52
C TYR A 168 -10.39 0.50 35.70
N LEU A 169 -11.06 -0.26 34.81
CA LEU A 169 -12.19 0.27 34.03
C LEU A 169 -13.31 0.79 34.96
N ASP A 170 -13.60 0.08 36.07
CA ASP A 170 -14.64 0.46 37.01
C ASP A 170 -14.24 1.69 37.86
N SER A 171 -12.95 1.98 37.98
CA SER A 171 -12.43 3.17 38.67
C SER A 171 -12.49 4.45 37.84
N LEU A 172 -12.71 4.35 36.54
CA LEU A 172 -12.76 5.50 35.64
C LEU A 172 -14.06 6.32 35.91
N ASP A 173 -13.91 7.64 35.90
CA ASP A 173 -15.04 8.56 35.97
C ASP A 173 -15.93 8.46 34.71
N ASN A 174 -17.05 7.75 34.83
CA ASN A 174 -17.97 7.49 33.73
C ASN A 174 -18.86 8.69 33.35
N SER A 175 -18.80 9.80 34.10
CA SER A 175 -19.45 11.06 33.73
C SER A 175 -18.81 11.67 32.48
N LYS A 176 -17.55 11.37 32.22
CA LYS A 176 -16.82 11.78 31.01
C LYS A 176 -17.15 10.84 29.83
N TYR A 177 -17.72 11.40 28.76
CA TYR A 177 -18.13 10.63 27.60
C TYR A 177 -17.04 9.66 27.07
N LYS A 178 -15.79 10.10 27.03
CA LYS A 178 -14.69 9.24 26.59
C LYS A 178 -14.51 8.00 27.46
N ASN A 179 -14.52 8.18 28.78
CA ASN A 179 -14.37 7.07 29.73
C ASN A 179 -15.56 6.12 29.63
N TYR A 180 -16.79 6.67 29.58
CA TYR A 180 -18.01 5.89 29.40
C TYR A 180 -17.94 5.04 28.12
N TYR A 181 -17.52 5.64 27.00
CA TYR A 181 -17.33 4.94 25.72
C TYR A 181 -16.29 3.81 25.84
N ASP A 182 -15.12 4.11 26.40
CA ASP A 182 -14.03 3.13 26.53
C ASP A 182 -14.44 1.97 27.45
N ILE A 183 -15.08 2.24 28.60
CA ILE A 183 -15.59 1.22 29.54
C ILE A 183 -16.58 0.30 28.82
N THR A 184 -17.54 0.88 28.12
CA THR A 184 -18.59 0.13 27.42
C THR A 184 -17.98 -0.75 26.33
N LEU A 185 -17.10 -0.17 25.49
CA LEU A 185 -16.45 -0.89 24.40
C LEU A 185 -15.61 -2.08 24.89
N TYR A 186 -14.73 -1.84 25.90
CA TYR A 186 -13.86 -2.91 26.38
C TYR A 186 -14.64 -4.02 27.11
N LYS A 187 -15.64 -3.68 27.91
CA LYS A 187 -16.51 -4.68 28.54
C LYS A 187 -17.30 -5.48 27.51
N PHE A 188 -17.81 -4.81 26.47
CA PHE A 188 -18.49 -5.49 25.36
C PHE A 188 -17.58 -6.45 24.59
N LEU A 189 -16.36 -6.02 24.27
CA LEU A 189 -15.36 -6.87 23.58
C LEU A 189 -14.99 -8.08 24.42
N LEU A 190 -14.82 -7.93 25.74
CA LEU A 190 -14.52 -9.02 26.65
C LEU A 190 -15.69 -10.02 26.76
N ALA A 191 -16.92 -9.53 26.82
CA ALA A 191 -18.11 -10.36 26.95
C ALA A 191 -18.44 -11.15 25.66
N THR A 192 -18.21 -10.54 24.49
CA THR A 192 -18.61 -11.12 23.20
C THR A 192 -17.49 -11.81 22.45
N GLY A 193 -16.22 -11.44 22.68
CA GLY A 193 -15.07 -11.91 21.93
C GLY A 193 -15.04 -11.44 20.47
N CYS A 194 -15.90 -10.50 20.05
CA CYS A 194 -15.94 -10.01 18.68
C CYS A 194 -14.70 -9.13 18.36
N ARG A 195 -14.41 -8.96 17.06
CA ARG A 195 -13.35 -8.06 16.64
C ARG A 195 -13.76 -6.60 16.88
N ILE A 196 -12.79 -5.74 17.18
CA ILE A 196 -13.06 -4.31 17.43
C ILE A 196 -13.84 -3.64 16.29
N ASN A 197 -13.54 -3.97 15.03
CA ASN A 197 -14.27 -3.40 13.89
C ASN A 197 -15.70 -3.94 13.76
N GLU A 198 -15.96 -5.16 14.20
CA GLU A 198 -17.31 -5.75 14.29
C GLU A 198 -18.12 -5.01 15.37
N ALA A 199 -17.53 -4.80 16.54
CA ALA A 199 -18.17 -4.02 17.61
C ALA A 199 -18.50 -2.58 17.18
N LEU A 200 -17.56 -1.89 16.52
CA LEU A 200 -17.74 -0.51 16.05
C LEU A 200 -18.72 -0.37 14.89
N ALA A 201 -19.02 -1.45 14.17
CA ALA A 201 -19.99 -1.47 13.08
C ALA A 201 -21.44 -1.76 13.53
N LEU A 202 -21.64 -2.12 14.80
CA LEU A 202 -22.97 -2.42 15.34
C LEU A 202 -23.86 -1.19 15.35
N SER A 203 -25.10 -1.40 15.04
CA SER A 203 -26.21 -0.45 15.17
C SER A 203 -27.28 -1.02 16.11
N TRP A 204 -28.18 -0.19 16.58
CA TRP A 204 -29.26 -0.63 17.47
C TRP A 204 -30.13 -1.74 16.88
N SER A 205 -30.24 -1.80 15.56
CA SER A 205 -30.95 -2.88 14.86
C SER A 205 -30.26 -4.25 14.96
N ASP A 206 -28.99 -4.27 15.32
CA ASP A 206 -28.19 -5.51 15.45
C ASP A 206 -28.26 -6.05 16.91
N ILE A 207 -28.94 -5.34 17.82
CA ILE A 207 -29.01 -5.66 19.26
C ILE A 207 -30.46 -5.97 19.63
N ASP A 208 -30.71 -7.19 20.07
CA ASP A 208 -31.97 -7.65 20.63
C ASP A 208 -31.83 -7.72 22.17
N LEU A 209 -32.33 -6.69 22.85
CA LEU A 209 -32.25 -6.60 24.32
C LEU A 209 -33.22 -7.57 25.00
N ASP A 210 -34.36 -7.88 24.39
CA ASP A 210 -35.38 -8.75 24.97
C ASP A 210 -34.87 -10.20 25.05
N ASN A 211 -34.17 -10.64 24.01
CA ASN A 211 -33.59 -11.98 23.95
C ASN A 211 -32.09 -12.01 24.36
N SER A 212 -31.49 -10.87 24.72
CA SER A 212 -30.06 -10.73 25.07
C SER A 212 -29.13 -11.24 23.96
N VAL A 213 -29.46 -10.95 22.70
CA VAL A 213 -28.72 -11.39 21.51
C VAL A 213 -28.13 -10.21 20.75
N VAL A 214 -26.90 -10.39 20.27
CA VAL A 214 -26.24 -9.44 19.34
C VAL A 214 -25.92 -10.15 18.04
N HIS A 215 -26.40 -9.58 16.93
CA HIS A 215 -26.17 -10.10 15.59
C HIS A 215 -24.93 -9.47 14.95
N ILE A 216 -23.84 -10.23 14.86
CA ILE A 216 -22.57 -9.77 14.25
C ILE A 216 -22.55 -10.27 12.80
N THR A 217 -23.07 -9.46 11.87
CA THR A 217 -23.23 -9.83 10.45
C THR A 217 -22.39 -8.99 9.49
N LYS A 218 -21.60 -8.04 9.99
CA LYS A 218 -20.85 -7.04 9.18
C LYS A 218 -19.36 -7.25 9.25
#